data_1fc21f09b1e0f275a72b492d3f187d8f
#
_entry.id   1fc21f09b1e0f275a72b492d3f187d8f
#
_cell.length_a   1.000
_cell.length_b   1.000
_cell.length_c   1.000
_cell.angle_alpha   90.00
_cell.angle_beta   90.00
_cell.angle_gamma   90.00
#
_symmetry.space_group_name_H-M   'P 1'
#
loop_
_entity.id
_entity.type
_entity.pdbx_description
1 polymer ?
#
loop_
_entity_poly.entity_id
_entity_poly.type
_entity_poly.pdbx_seq_one_letter_code
_entity_poly.pdbx_strand_id
1 'polypeptide(L)'
;EGFGTSNLDRKSVKKETIKRILVRGPNWLGDAVMCEPALRGLRKLFPDAQIALLVKPAVADLFVRHPALTRVLTYDSKGRHAGLFGKWALAEQLRRQSFDLAVLFQNAFEAAFLTFLARVPRRYGYATDGRSLLLSDPVAVPDPRMLIHQVRYYWDLLKPLGLTGDPPVPELVVLPEEEQAM
;
A
#
# COMPACT_ATOMS: atom_id res chain seq x y z
N GLU A 1 7.83 16.93 38.33
CA GLU A 1 6.52 16.23 38.35
C GLU A 1 6.29 15.70 36.96
N GLY A 2 6.19 14.37 36.87
CA GLY A 2 6.29 13.61 35.65
C GLY A 2 5.08 13.74 34.74
N PHE A 3 5.31 14.13 33.50
CA PHE A 3 4.36 13.87 32.43
C PHE A 3 4.51 12.41 32.00
N GLY A 4 3.49 11.63 32.34
CA GLY A 4 3.40 10.22 32.00
C GLY A 4 3.47 10.02 30.50
N THR A 5 4.50 9.32 30.07
CA THR A 5 4.55 8.67 28.75
C THR A 5 3.47 7.62 28.74
N SER A 6 2.32 7.94 28.15
CA SER A 6 1.25 6.99 27.95
C SER A 6 1.75 5.88 27.02
N ASN A 7 1.93 4.76 27.63
CA ASN A 7 2.23 3.45 27.10
C ASN A 7 1.22 3.04 26.04
N LEU A 8 1.48 3.36 24.78
CA LEU A 8 0.93 2.64 23.64
C LEU A 8 1.97 1.61 23.23
N ASP A 9 2.00 0.49 23.94
CA ASP A 9 2.56 -0.76 23.44
C ASP A 9 1.79 -1.13 22.15
N ARG A 10 2.14 -0.45 21.05
CA ARG A 10 1.77 -0.88 19.71
C ARG A 10 2.45 -2.24 19.53
N LYS A 11 1.67 -3.31 19.53
CA LYS A 11 2.11 -4.66 19.20
C LYS A 11 3.03 -4.55 17.98
N SER A 12 4.34 -4.62 18.20
CA SER A 12 5.32 -4.56 17.11
C SER A 12 4.93 -5.62 16.09
N VAL A 13 4.90 -5.23 14.83
CA VAL A 13 4.63 -6.18 13.75
C VAL A 13 5.71 -7.25 13.83
N LYS A 14 5.34 -8.46 14.23
CA LYS A 14 6.25 -9.60 14.14
C LYS A 14 6.42 -9.89 12.65
N LYS A 15 7.48 -9.36 12.06
CA LYS A 15 7.74 -9.43 10.60
C LYS A 15 7.79 -10.86 10.10
N GLU A 16 8.25 -11.78 10.93
CA GLU A 16 8.37 -13.22 10.61
C GLU A 16 7.01 -13.88 10.35
N THR A 17 5.93 -13.32 10.85
CA THR A 17 4.57 -13.85 10.65
C THR A 17 3.89 -13.33 9.40
N ILE A 18 4.43 -12.28 8.78
CA ILE A 18 3.87 -11.67 7.56
C ILE A 18 4.44 -12.37 6.33
N LYS A 19 3.60 -13.16 5.67
CA LYS A 19 3.95 -13.92 4.45
C LYS A 19 3.29 -13.39 3.20
N ARG A 20 2.13 -12.76 3.32
CA ARG A 20 1.34 -12.25 2.18
C ARG A 20 0.90 -10.83 2.44
N ILE A 21 1.35 -9.93 1.59
CA ILE A 21 1.08 -8.50 1.70
C ILE A 21 0.25 -8.05 0.51
N LEU A 22 -0.85 -7.35 0.78
CA LEU A 22 -1.62 -6.63 -0.21
C LEU A 22 -1.24 -5.15 -0.14
N VAL A 23 -0.77 -4.58 -1.22
CA VAL A 23 -0.57 -3.13 -1.35
C VAL A 23 -1.72 -2.56 -2.15
N ARG A 24 -2.49 -1.62 -1.60
CA ARG A 24 -3.45 -0.84 -2.37
C ARG A 24 -2.74 0.41 -2.89
N GLY A 25 -2.32 0.35 -4.15
CA GLY A 25 -1.59 1.43 -4.80
C GLY A 25 -2.47 2.64 -5.15
N PRO A 26 -1.86 3.77 -5.53
CA PRO A 26 -2.56 4.96 -6.00
C PRO A 26 -3.35 4.71 -7.29
N ASN A 27 -4.31 5.61 -7.57
CA ASN A 27 -5.15 5.51 -8.76
C ASN A 27 -4.60 6.30 -9.97
N TRP A 28 -3.68 7.22 -9.74
CA TRP A 28 -3.13 8.12 -10.74
C TRP A 28 -1.71 7.72 -11.09
N LEU A 29 -1.36 7.87 -12.37
CA LEU A 29 -0.07 7.45 -12.91
C LEU A 29 1.12 8.14 -12.22
N GLY A 30 1.03 9.47 -12.03
CA GLY A 30 2.06 10.24 -11.33
C GLY A 30 2.29 9.78 -9.90
N ASP A 31 1.19 9.57 -9.14
CA ASP A 31 1.29 9.05 -7.78
C ASP A 31 1.84 7.62 -7.74
N ALA A 32 1.52 6.82 -8.76
CA ALA A 32 2.03 5.46 -8.89
C ALA A 32 3.55 5.44 -9.06
N VAL A 33 4.10 6.30 -9.90
CA VAL A 33 5.56 6.47 -10.03
C VAL A 33 6.17 6.93 -8.71
N MET A 34 5.54 7.89 -8.04
CA MET A 34 6.05 8.42 -6.77
C MET A 34 5.97 7.42 -5.60
N CYS A 35 5.12 6.40 -5.66
CA CYS A 35 5.05 5.35 -4.62
C CYS A 35 6.04 4.20 -4.87
N GLU A 36 6.71 4.14 -6.03
CA GLU A 36 7.64 3.06 -6.39
C GLU A 36 8.77 2.86 -5.37
N PRO A 37 9.47 3.90 -4.88
CA PRO A 37 10.50 3.72 -3.86
C PRO A 37 9.99 3.06 -2.58
N ALA A 38 8.74 3.36 -2.19
CA ALA A 38 8.12 2.74 -1.02
C ALA A 38 7.81 1.25 -1.27
N LEU A 39 7.51 0.82 -2.49
CA LEU A 39 7.40 -0.60 -2.84
C LEU A 39 8.73 -1.33 -2.65
N ARG A 40 9.84 -0.73 -3.11
CA ARG A 40 11.20 -1.28 -2.84
C ARG A 40 11.51 -1.31 -1.34
N GLY A 41 11.13 -0.25 -0.61
CA GLY A 41 11.25 -0.19 0.84
C GLY A 41 10.45 -1.31 1.53
N LEU A 42 9.23 -1.58 1.08
CA LEU A 42 8.41 -2.66 1.60
C LEU A 42 9.05 -4.04 1.34
N ARG A 43 9.64 -4.27 0.16
CA ARG A 43 10.39 -5.50 -0.14
C ARG A 43 11.60 -5.66 0.79
N LYS A 44 12.34 -4.57 1.09
CA LYS A 44 13.45 -4.62 2.07
C LYS A 44 12.98 -4.99 3.47
N LEU A 45 11.81 -4.50 3.88
CA LEU A 45 11.22 -4.84 5.19
C LEU A 45 10.75 -6.29 5.30
N PHE A 46 10.27 -6.85 4.19
CA PHE A 46 9.67 -8.20 4.11
C PHE A 46 10.24 -8.96 2.91
N PRO A 47 11.51 -9.39 2.98
CA PRO A 47 12.22 -9.99 1.83
C PRO A 47 11.56 -11.28 1.33
N ASP A 48 10.97 -12.08 2.22
CA ASP A 48 10.39 -13.38 1.91
C ASP A 48 8.86 -13.34 1.69
N ALA A 49 8.23 -12.17 1.84
CA ALA A 49 6.79 -12.05 1.68
C ALA A 49 6.37 -12.05 0.21
N GLN A 50 5.22 -12.63 -0.08
CA GLN A 50 4.52 -12.42 -1.36
C GLN A 50 3.83 -11.06 -1.32
N ILE A 51 4.24 -10.14 -2.19
CA ILE A 51 3.69 -8.79 -2.28
C ILE A 51 2.84 -8.68 -3.54
N ALA A 52 1.54 -8.48 -3.35
CA ALA A 52 0.59 -8.22 -4.42
C ALA A 52 0.20 -6.74 -4.42
N LEU A 53 0.27 -6.09 -5.59
CA LEU A 53 -0.15 -4.70 -5.77
C LEU A 53 -1.53 -4.66 -6.42
N LEU A 54 -2.50 -4.02 -5.78
CA LEU A 54 -3.84 -3.78 -6.31
C LEU A 54 -3.96 -2.33 -6.78
N VAL A 55 -4.14 -2.15 -8.08
CA VAL A 55 -4.22 -0.84 -8.76
C VAL A 55 -5.31 -0.83 -9.82
N LYS A 56 -5.63 0.35 -10.36
CA LYS A 56 -6.50 0.45 -11.54
C LYS A 56 -5.81 -0.10 -12.78
N PRO A 57 -6.58 -0.60 -13.77
CA PRO A 57 -6.00 -1.14 -15.02
C PRO A 57 -5.00 -0.20 -15.69
N ALA A 58 -5.31 1.10 -15.78
CA ALA A 58 -4.44 2.11 -16.39
C ALA A 58 -3.06 2.29 -15.71
N VAL A 59 -2.89 1.79 -14.51
CA VAL A 59 -1.64 1.88 -13.71
C VAL A 59 -0.91 0.53 -13.69
N ALA A 60 -1.61 -0.55 -13.96
CA ALA A 60 -1.09 -1.91 -13.77
C ALA A 60 0.17 -2.19 -14.59
N ASP A 61 0.21 -1.73 -15.84
CA ASP A 61 1.30 -2.01 -16.78
C ASP A 61 2.66 -1.48 -16.30
N LEU A 62 2.67 -0.37 -15.54
CA LEU A 62 3.90 0.15 -14.92
C LEU A 62 4.59 -0.83 -13.98
N PHE A 63 3.83 -1.77 -13.40
CA PHE A 63 4.31 -2.61 -12.31
C PHE A 63 4.35 -4.10 -12.63
N VAL A 64 3.95 -4.52 -13.81
CA VAL A 64 3.86 -5.96 -14.19
C VAL A 64 5.19 -6.69 -13.96
N ARG A 65 6.32 -6.01 -14.18
CA ARG A 65 7.68 -6.58 -14.01
C ARG A 65 8.46 -5.96 -12.86
N HIS A 66 7.79 -5.27 -11.96
CA HIS A 66 8.47 -4.60 -10.85
C HIS A 66 9.09 -5.62 -9.88
N PRO A 67 10.43 -5.54 -9.60
CA PRO A 67 11.15 -6.59 -8.87
C PRO A 67 10.70 -6.74 -7.41
N ALA A 68 10.12 -5.70 -6.82
CA ALA A 68 9.60 -5.77 -5.46
C ALA A 68 8.28 -6.53 -5.35
N LEU A 69 7.59 -6.79 -6.46
CA LEU A 69 6.25 -7.39 -6.47
C LEU A 69 6.28 -8.85 -6.90
N THR A 70 5.39 -9.65 -6.31
CA THR A 70 5.13 -11.02 -6.75
C THR A 70 4.08 -11.04 -7.87
N ARG A 71 3.12 -10.10 -7.81
CA ARG A 71 2.05 -9.98 -8.81
C ARG A 71 1.36 -8.63 -8.73
N VAL A 72 0.69 -8.27 -9.84
CA VAL A 72 -0.19 -7.11 -9.93
C VAL A 72 -1.64 -7.58 -10.11
N LEU A 73 -2.54 -7.01 -9.33
CA LEU A 73 -3.98 -7.24 -9.37
C LEU A 73 -4.68 -5.96 -9.85
N THR A 74 -5.74 -6.10 -10.62
CA THR A 74 -6.48 -4.96 -11.14
C THR A 74 -7.80 -4.75 -10.41
N TYR A 75 -8.09 -3.49 -10.08
CA TYR A 75 -9.35 -3.02 -9.57
C TYR A 75 -10.05 -2.16 -10.63
N ASP A 76 -10.92 -2.78 -11.41
CA ASP A 76 -11.73 -2.10 -12.43
C ASP A 76 -13.03 -1.59 -11.79
N SER A 77 -12.96 -0.38 -11.22
CA SER A 77 -14.09 0.23 -10.50
C SER A 77 -15.24 0.71 -11.39
N LYS A 78 -15.01 0.84 -12.69
CA LYS A 78 -16.04 1.25 -13.68
C LYS A 78 -16.62 0.07 -14.45
N GLY A 79 -15.96 -1.08 -14.45
CA GLY A 79 -16.36 -2.30 -15.13
C GLY A 79 -16.67 -3.43 -14.14
N ARG A 80 -15.84 -4.48 -14.14
CA ARG A 80 -16.07 -5.72 -13.36
C ARG A 80 -16.35 -5.50 -11.87
N HIS A 81 -15.74 -4.50 -11.26
CA HIS A 81 -15.84 -4.23 -9.83
C HIS A 81 -16.70 -2.99 -9.52
N ALA A 82 -17.60 -2.62 -10.44
CA ALA A 82 -18.52 -1.50 -10.24
C ALA A 82 -19.59 -1.82 -9.20
N GLY A 83 -20.05 -0.78 -8.49
CA GLY A 83 -21.09 -0.88 -7.48
C GLY A 83 -20.72 -1.74 -6.28
N LEU A 84 -21.69 -1.99 -5.40
CA LEU A 84 -21.47 -2.74 -4.15
C LEU A 84 -21.19 -4.23 -4.41
N PHE A 85 -21.90 -4.85 -5.35
CA PHE A 85 -21.71 -6.25 -5.69
C PHE A 85 -20.33 -6.52 -6.30
N GLY A 86 -19.86 -5.63 -7.20
CA GLY A 86 -18.52 -5.76 -7.78
C GLY A 86 -17.41 -5.60 -6.74
N LYS A 87 -17.58 -4.68 -5.80
CA LYS A 87 -16.65 -4.50 -4.68
C LYS A 87 -16.65 -5.70 -3.74
N TRP A 88 -17.82 -6.25 -3.46
CA TRP A 88 -17.94 -7.46 -2.65
C TRP A 88 -17.28 -8.67 -3.31
N ALA A 89 -17.49 -8.85 -4.62
CA ALA A 89 -16.85 -9.92 -5.39
C ALA A 89 -15.31 -9.81 -5.35
N LEU A 90 -14.77 -8.59 -5.51
CA LEU A 90 -13.34 -8.34 -5.37
C LEU A 90 -12.84 -8.63 -3.95
N ALA A 91 -13.58 -8.18 -2.93
CA ALA A 91 -13.22 -8.45 -1.54
C ALA A 91 -13.16 -9.96 -1.25
N GLU A 92 -14.11 -10.73 -1.78
CA GLU A 92 -14.13 -12.19 -1.65
C GLU A 92 -12.94 -12.84 -2.39
N GLN A 93 -12.59 -12.34 -3.58
CA GLN A 93 -11.40 -12.79 -4.31
C GLN A 93 -10.11 -12.51 -3.52
N LEU A 94 -9.99 -11.34 -2.88
CA LEU A 94 -8.86 -10.98 -2.04
C LEU A 94 -8.83 -11.82 -0.75
N ARG A 95 -9.99 -12.09 -0.14
CA ARG A 95 -10.12 -12.91 1.06
C ARG A 95 -9.57 -14.31 0.86
N ARG A 96 -9.86 -14.93 -0.29
CA ARG A 96 -9.35 -16.27 -0.64
C ARG A 96 -7.83 -16.33 -0.74
N GLN A 97 -7.17 -15.19 -0.92
CA GLN A 97 -5.72 -15.10 -0.99
C GLN A 97 -5.04 -15.02 0.37
N SER A 98 -5.82 -14.87 1.46
CA SER A 98 -5.36 -14.91 2.85
C SER A 98 -4.18 -13.98 3.12
N PHE A 99 -4.34 -12.69 2.80
CA PHE A 99 -3.33 -11.68 3.10
C PHE A 99 -3.21 -11.44 4.61
N ASP A 100 -1.99 -11.36 5.12
CA ASP A 100 -1.68 -11.09 6.53
C ASP A 100 -1.68 -9.58 6.83
N LEU A 101 -1.25 -8.79 5.85
CA LEU A 101 -1.10 -7.34 5.95
C LEU A 101 -1.62 -6.67 4.68
N ALA A 102 -2.37 -5.59 4.84
CA ALA A 102 -2.66 -4.64 3.78
C ALA A 102 -1.96 -3.31 4.07
N VAL A 103 -1.19 -2.79 3.11
CA VAL A 103 -0.58 -1.46 3.14
C VAL A 103 -1.31 -0.57 2.15
N LEU A 104 -1.90 0.53 2.66
CA LEU A 104 -2.79 1.40 1.89
C LEU A 104 -2.08 2.70 1.53
N PHE A 105 -1.47 2.76 0.34
CA PHE A 105 -0.91 3.99 -0.21
C PHE A 105 -2.02 4.94 -0.69
N GLN A 106 -3.12 4.40 -1.18
CA GLN A 106 -4.29 5.22 -1.49
C GLN A 106 -5.01 5.66 -0.22
N ASN A 107 -5.33 6.96 -0.13
CA ASN A 107 -5.93 7.56 1.06
C ASN A 107 -7.46 7.44 1.16
N ALA A 108 -8.15 7.11 0.07
CA ALA A 108 -9.60 7.04 0.04
C ALA A 108 -10.18 6.01 1.04
N PHE A 109 -11.33 6.34 1.62
CA PHE A 109 -12.11 5.44 2.48
C PHE A 109 -12.33 4.06 1.84
N GLU A 110 -12.60 4.02 0.55
CA GLU A 110 -12.84 2.79 -0.21
C GLU A 110 -11.68 1.78 -0.12
N ALA A 111 -10.43 2.24 -0.06
CA ALA A 111 -9.27 1.37 0.06
C ALA A 111 -9.28 0.59 1.40
N ALA A 112 -9.59 1.27 2.48
CA ALA A 112 -9.71 0.65 3.80
C ALA A 112 -10.95 -0.25 3.88
N PHE A 113 -12.08 0.19 3.33
CA PHE A 113 -13.32 -0.57 3.30
C PHE A 113 -13.18 -1.89 2.54
N LEU A 114 -12.55 -1.87 1.37
CA LEU A 114 -12.30 -3.08 0.57
C LEU A 114 -11.44 -4.10 1.33
N THR A 115 -10.36 -3.65 1.96
CA THR A 115 -9.47 -4.55 2.73
C THR A 115 -10.11 -5.03 4.03
N PHE A 116 -11.01 -4.25 4.62
CA PHE A 116 -11.84 -4.67 5.75
C PHE A 116 -12.83 -5.76 5.33
N LEU A 117 -13.56 -5.58 4.21
CA LEU A 117 -14.46 -6.61 3.66
C LEU A 117 -13.70 -7.90 3.29
N ALA A 118 -12.48 -7.77 2.77
CA ALA A 118 -11.60 -8.90 2.47
C ALA A 118 -11.05 -9.59 3.73
N ARG A 119 -11.40 -9.09 4.93
CA ARG A 119 -10.98 -9.62 6.24
C ARG A 119 -9.46 -9.71 6.40
N VAL A 120 -8.71 -8.79 5.77
CA VAL A 120 -7.28 -8.72 6.02
C VAL A 120 -7.06 -8.29 7.48
N PRO A 121 -6.35 -9.09 8.30
CA PRO A 121 -6.30 -8.87 9.76
C PRO A 121 -5.56 -7.58 10.12
N ARG A 122 -4.51 -7.23 9.38
CA ARG A 122 -3.75 -6.00 9.58
C ARG A 122 -3.91 -5.06 8.40
N ARG A 123 -4.41 -3.86 8.67
CA ARG A 123 -4.71 -2.84 7.67
C ARG A 123 -4.02 -1.55 8.08
N TYR A 124 -2.96 -1.24 7.37
CA TYR A 124 -1.98 -0.21 7.68
C TYR A 124 -2.05 0.94 6.66
N GLY A 125 -2.17 2.16 7.14
CA GLY A 125 -2.29 3.33 6.28
C GLY A 125 -2.47 4.61 7.07
N TYR A 126 -2.40 5.76 6.41
CA TYR A 126 -2.69 7.06 7.03
C TYR A 126 -4.17 7.15 7.43
N ALA A 127 -4.44 7.74 8.59
CA ALA A 127 -5.79 7.97 9.14
C ALA A 127 -6.48 9.16 8.46
N THR A 128 -6.77 9.03 7.15
CA THR A 128 -7.46 10.04 6.31
C THR A 128 -8.91 9.66 6.07
N ASP A 129 -9.72 10.58 5.56
CA ASP A 129 -11.07 10.34 5.03
C ASP A 129 -12.00 9.54 5.97
N GLY A 130 -11.85 9.69 7.29
CA GLY A 130 -12.67 8.98 8.27
C GLY A 130 -12.42 7.46 8.35
N ARG A 131 -11.43 6.93 7.63
CA ARG A 131 -11.14 5.49 7.54
C ARG A 131 -10.37 4.90 8.73
N SER A 132 -10.00 5.71 9.72
CA SER A 132 -9.24 5.27 10.90
C SER A 132 -9.90 4.09 11.63
N LEU A 133 -11.23 4.03 11.68
CA LEU A 133 -12.00 2.93 12.27
C LEU A 133 -11.88 1.60 11.50
N LEU A 134 -11.56 1.66 10.22
CA LEU A 134 -11.38 0.49 9.36
C LEU A 134 -9.92 -0.01 9.34
N LEU A 135 -8.98 0.83 9.81
CA LEU A 135 -7.58 0.46 9.93
C LEU A 135 -7.34 -0.23 11.28
N SER A 136 -6.59 -1.32 11.28
CA SER A 136 -6.11 -1.93 12.53
C SER A 136 -4.88 -1.20 13.08
N ASP A 137 -4.08 -0.63 12.18
CA ASP A 137 -2.83 0.07 12.48
C ASP A 137 -2.83 1.46 11.78
N PRO A 138 -3.65 2.41 12.26
CA PRO A 138 -3.71 3.74 11.67
C PRO A 138 -2.43 4.53 11.95
N VAL A 139 -1.90 5.18 10.91
CA VAL A 139 -0.74 6.08 11.01
C VAL A 139 -1.23 7.52 11.01
N ALA A 140 -0.65 8.35 11.88
CA ALA A 140 -0.95 9.77 11.91
C ALA A 140 -0.59 10.43 10.58
N VAL A 141 -1.48 11.30 10.08
CA VAL A 141 -1.23 12.07 8.86
C VAL A 141 -0.13 13.09 9.15
N PRO A 142 0.86 13.25 8.26
CA PRO A 142 1.83 14.35 8.37
C PRO A 142 1.12 15.70 8.42
N ASP A 143 1.71 16.67 9.15
CA ASP A 143 1.14 18.02 9.22
C ASP A 143 0.99 18.61 7.80
N PRO A 144 -0.22 19.03 7.39
CA PRO A 144 -0.45 19.61 6.07
C PRO A 144 0.41 20.86 5.76
N ARG A 145 0.89 21.54 6.80
CA ARG A 145 1.79 22.69 6.68
C ARG A 145 3.21 22.30 6.26
N MET A 146 3.59 21.04 6.46
CA MET A 146 4.84 20.51 5.94
C MET A 146 4.64 20.16 4.47
N LEU A 147 5.23 20.94 3.56
CA LEU A 147 5.24 20.64 2.12
C LEU A 147 6.12 19.42 1.86
N ILE A 148 5.56 18.25 2.11
CA ILE A 148 6.26 16.97 1.94
C ILE A 148 6.10 16.51 0.50
N HIS A 149 7.23 16.24 -0.16
CA HIS A 149 7.23 15.66 -1.50
C HIS A 149 6.53 14.28 -1.48
N GLN A 150 5.75 13.98 -2.52
CA GLN A 150 4.89 12.78 -2.55
C GLN A 150 5.67 11.47 -2.39
N VAL A 151 6.88 11.38 -2.92
CA VAL A 151 7.77 10.22 -2.71
C VAL A 151 8.04 10.00 -1.21
N ARG A 152 8.36 11.08 -0.50
CA ARG A 152 8.60 11.03 0.94
C ARG A 152 7.33 10.68 1.72
N TYR A 153 6.17 11.16 1.29
CA TYR A 153 4.89 10.83 1.90
C TYR A 153 4.64 9.30 1.92
N TYR A 154 4.87 8.62 0.81
CA TYR A 154 4.73 7.16 0.74
C TYR A 154 5.82 6.43 1.53
N TRP A 155 7.05 6.94 1.49
CA TRP A 155 8.18 6.37 2.23
C TRP A 155 7.97 6.45 3.74
N ASP A 156 7.59 7.62 4.23
CA ASP A 156 7.41 7.90 5.65
C ASP A 156 6.25 7.09 6.25
N LEU A 157 5.26 6.71 5.44
CA LEU A 157 4.23 5.76 5.87
C LEU A 157 4.84 4.46 6.39
N LEU A 158 5.94 3.99 5.84
CA LEU A 158 6.56 2.70 6.21
C LEU A 158 7.56 2.81 7.38
N LYS A 159 7.90 4.01 7.83
CA LYS A 159 8.83 4.21 8.97
C LYS A 159 8.39 3.49 10.26
N PRO A 160 7.12 3.53 10.68
CA PRO A 160 6.69 2.79 11.87
C PRO A 160 6.77 1.25 11.70
N LEU A 161 6.87 0.74 10.46
CA LEU A 161 7.17 -0.67 10.19
C LEU A 161 8.68 -0.99 10.25
N GLY A 162 9.51 0.03 10.50
CA GLY A 162 10.96 -0.09 10.65
C GLY A 162 11.75 0.25 9.38
N LEU A 163 11.15 0.94 8.39
CA LEU A 163 11.90 1.48 7.26
C LEU A 163 12.71 2.68 7.72
N THR A 164 13.99 2.71 7.35
CA THR A 164 14.94 3.77 7.73
C THR A 164 15.54 4.42 6.49
N GLY A 165 16.19 5.58 6.71
CA GLY A 165 16.85 6.34 5.66
C GLY A 165 15.90 7.16 4.79
N ASP A 166 16.44 7.70 3.70
CA ASP A 166 15.71 8.50 2.73
C ASP A 166 15.23 7.67 1.54
N PRO A 167 14.13 8.09 0.90
CA PRO A 167 13.65 7.42 -0.30
C PRO A 167 14.66 7.55 -1.43
N PRO A 168 14.95 6.46 -2.15
CA PRO A 168 15.71 6.55 -3.39
C PRO A 168 14.88 7.23 -4.49
N VAL A 169 15.52 7.55 -5.60
CA VAL A 169 14.83 8.05 -6.79
C VAL A 169 13.89 6.98 -7.33
N PRO A 170 12.68 7.35 -7.80
CA PRO A 170 11.79 6.40 -8.49
C PRO A 170 12.46 5.81 -9.73
N GLU A 171 12.29 4.50 -9.91
CA GLU A 171 12.81 3.75 -11.05
C GLU A 171 11.68 2.93 -11.67
N LEU A 172 11.50 3.05 -12.97
CA LEU A 172 10.57 2.22 -13.73
C LEU A 172 11.36 1.19 -14.53
N VAL A 173 10.84 -0.02 -14.59
CA VAL A 173 11.40 -1.08 -15.45
C VAL A 173 10.89 -0.85 -16.86
N VAL A 174 11.75 -0.34 -17.74
CA VAL A 174 11.49 -0.16 -19.18
C VAL A 174 11.98 -1.42 -19.92
N LEU A 175 11.22 -1.88 -20.88
CA LEU A 175 11.61 -3.02 -21.70
C LEU A 175 12.60 -2.57 -22.78
N PRO A 176 13.60 -3.41 -23.14
CA PRO A 176 14.50 -3.11 -24.26
C PRO A 176 13.78 -2.86 -25.59
N GLU A 177 12.61 -3.47 -25.78
CA GLU A 177 11.74 -3.28 -26.95
C GLU A 177 11.04 -1.92 -26.95
N GLU A 178 10.75 -1.37 -25.75
CA GLU A 178 10.16 -0.05 -25.58
C GLU A 178 11.20 1.07 -25.70
N GLU A 179 12.45 0.82 -25.30
CA GLU A 179 13.57 1.75 -25.51
C GLU A 179 13.88 1.97 -27.01
N GLN A 180 13.65 0.94 -27.85
CA GLN A 180 13.88 1.06 -29.30
C GLN A 180 12.75 1.78 -30.02
N ALA A 181 11.60 1.98 -29.39
CA ALA A 181 10.42 2.64 -29.96
C ALA A 181 10.35 4.15 -29.65
N MET A 182 11.28 4.68 -28.86
CA MET A 182 11.44 6.12 -28.55
C MET A 182 12.52 6.76 -29.40
#